data_7f10a1906599d02bb97387c3b03c073a
#
_entry.id   7f10a1906599d02bb97387c3b03c073a
#
_cell.length_a   1.000
_cell.length_b   1.000
_cell.length_c   1.000
_cell.angle_alpha   90.00
_cell.angle_beta   90.00
_cell.angle_gamma   90.00
#
_symmetry.space_group_name_H-M   'P 1'
#
loop_
_entity.id
_entity.type
_entity.pdbx_description
1 polymer ?
#
loop_
_entity_poly.entity_id
_entity_poly.type
_entity_poly.pdbx_seq_one_letter_code
_entity_poly.pdbx_strand_id
1 'polypeptide(L)'
;GSLLIIILYYIMETKEKKPKVKKDTWEIKDRYYHLLNGNSPLTFRINSRHSVRKPLMYFDEEKGYNRELRYATNMRSPFVDEQEGPVTLGHIVFEDGVLMVPKSDVALQKMLSLYHPNRNKLYSERDEVQEAVDDLDYLELEVEAMNAAMTMDIDQAEAILRVEEGSRVSKMSSKELKRDLMLLARSNPELFIELANDENVGLRNMGIRAVEANIISLSQDQRSFSWASNGRKLMNVPFDENPYSALAAWFKTDEGVEVYKTIDKKLK
;
A
#
# COMPACT_ATOMS: atom_id res chain seq x y z
N GLY A 1 -10.49 -43.87 9.48
CA GLY A 1 -11.74 -43.38 8.88
C GLY A 1 -12.53 -42.42 9.79
N SER A 2 -12.33 -42.47 11.09
CA SER A 2 -13.15 -41.73 12.08
C SER A 2 -12.72 -40.28 12.25
N LEU A 3 -11.44 -39.97 12.13
CA LEU A 3 -10.90 -38.61 12.35
C LEU A 3 -11.24 -37.64 11.20
N LEU A 4 -11.29 -38.18 9.99
CA LEU A 4 -11.62 -37.38 8.79
C LEU A 4 -13.09 -36.95 8.76
N ILE A 5 -13.98 -37.80 9.29
CA ILE A 5 -15.41 -37.51 9.40
C ILE A 5 -15.67 -36.43 10.46
N ILE A 6 -14.93 -36.48 11.57
CA ILE A 6 -15.03 -35.46 12.63
C ILE A 6 -14.51 -34.11 12.17
N ILE A 7 -13.43 -34.06 11.40
CA ILE A 7 -12.88 -32.82 10.80
C ILE A 7 -13.84 -32.29 9.75
N LEU A 8 -14.44 -33.12 8.91
CA LEU A 8 -15.45 -32.71 7.95
C LEU A 8 -16.74 -32.17 8.63
N TYR A 9 -17.14 -32.80 9.73
CA TYR A 9 -18.29 -32.34 10.52
C TYR A 9 -18.00 -30.98 11.18
N TYR A 10 -16.79 -30.77 11.71
CA TYR A 10 -16.36 -29.50 12.28
C TYR A 10 -16.22 -28.39 11.23
N ILE A 11 -15.78 -28.71 10.02
CA ILE A 11 -15.67 -27.77 8.90
C ILE A 11 -17.06 -27.43 8.33
N MET A 12 -18.01 -28.35 8.37
CA MET A 12 -19.39 -28.08 7.96
C MET A 12 -20.17 -27.25 8.99
N GLU A 13 -19.92 -27.44 10.29
CA GLU A 13 -20.56 -26.67 11.36
C GLU A 13 -20.02 -25.23 11.45
N THR A 14 -18.77 -24.98 11.00
CA THR A 14 -18.20 -23.63 10.93
C THR A 14 -18.57 -22.84 9.67
N LYS A 15 -19.25 -23.47 8.69
CA LYS A 15 -19.73 -22.79 7.47
C LYS A 15 -21.12 -22.16 7.58
N GLU A 16 -21.83 -22.34 8.68
CA GLU A 16 -23.12 -21.71 8.86
C GLU A 16 -23.18 -20.90 10.13
N LYS A 17 -22.83 -19.67 10.04
CA LYS A 17 -23.52 -18.52 10.64
C LYS A 17 -22.84 -17.27 10.13
N LYS A 18 -23.20 -16.87 8.89
CA LYS A 18 -23.17 -15.43 8.57
C LYS A 18 -24.06 -14.80 9.62
N PRO A 19 -23.56 -13.83 10.42
CA PRO A 19 -24.40 -13.15 11.37
C PRO A 19 -25.57 -12.57 10.57
N LYS A 20 -26.79 -12.92 10.92
CA LYS A 20 -27.99 -12.24 10.44
C LYS A 20 -27.75 -10.78 10.80
N VAL A 21 -27.45 -9.95 9.80
CA VAL A 21 -27.41 -8.50 9.94
C VAL A 21 -28.76 -8.14 10.55
N LYS A 22 -28.76 -7.74 11.81
CA LYS A 22 -29.96 -7.22 12.47
C LYS A 22 -30.42 -6.04 11.62
N LYS A 23 -31.60 -6.16 11.02
CA LYS A 23 -32.30 -5.04 10.39
C LYS A 23 -32.41 -3.92 11.42
N ASP A 24 -31.99 -2.73 11.03
CA ASP A 24 -32.24 -1.45 11.66
C ASP A 24 -31.57 -1.17 13.01
N THR A 25 -30.24 -0.91 12.98
CA THR A 25 -29.69 0.04 13.96
C THR A 25 -28.82 1.04 13.20
N TRP A 26 -29.47 2.07 12.65
CA TRP A 26 -28.72 3.23 12.14
C TRP A 26 -28.15 3.99 13.34
N GLU A 27 -26.81 4.10 13.39
CA GLU A 27 -26.12 4.83 14.45
C GLU A 27 -26.39 6.33 14.30
N ILE A 28 -26.89 6.96 15.35
CA ILE A 28 -27.20 8.39 15.36
C ILE A 28 -25.94 9.18 15.71
N LYS A 29 -25.35 9.75 14.70
CA LYS A 29 -24.16 10.61 14.81
C LYS A 29 -24.04 11.53 13.61
N ASP A 30 -23.30 12.63 13.75
CA ASP A 30 -22.87 13.43 12.60
C ASP A 30 -21.91 12.61 11.75
N ARG A 31 -21.99 12.72 10.42
CA ARG A 31 -21.16 11.97 9.50
C ARG A 31 -20.41 12.92 8.57
N TYR A 32 -19.16 12.53 8.25
CA TYR A 32 -18.28 13.29 7.40
C TYR A 32 -17.91 12.45 6.18
N TYR A 33 -18.00 13.08 5.02
CA TYR A 33 -17.66 12.48 3.74
C TYR A 33 -16.56 13.31 3.09
N HIS A 34 -15.65 12.67 2.41
CA HIS A 34 -14.53 13.34 1.73
C HIS A 34 -14.38 12.84 0.30
N LEU A 35 -13.98 13.76 -0.58
CA LEU A 35 -13.66 13.42 -1.96
C LEU A 35 -12.41 12.56 -2.03
N LEU A 36 -12.43 11.58 -2.94
CA LEU A 36 -11.27 10.75 -3.26
C LEU A 36 -10.43 11.43 -4.35
N ASN A 37 -9.21 10.92 -4.61
CA ASN A 37 -8.29 11.34 -5.69
C ASN A 37 -7.53 12.66 -5.49
N GLY A 38 -7.39 13.15 -4.25
CA GLY A 38 -6.45 14.22 -3.90
C GLY A 38 -6.76 15.63 -4.43
N ASN A 39 -7.80 15.81 -5.24
CA ASN A 39 -8.26 17.11 -5.68
C ASN A 39 -9.42 17.58 -4.80
N SER A 40 -9.22 18.70 -4.10
CA SER A 40 -10.25 19.34 -3.29
C SER A 40 -10.68 20.66 -3.94
N PRO A 41 -11.56 20.63 -4.96
CA PRO A 41 -12.10 21.86 -5.52
C PRO A 41 -12.87 22.63 -4.46
N LEU A 42 -12.95 23.94 -4.59
CA LEU A 42 -13.62 24.82 -3.63
C LEU A 42 -15.06 24.35 -3.39
N THR A 43 -15.76 24.01 -4.46
CA THR A 43 -17.09 23.39 -4.41
C THR A 43 -17.17 22.26 -5.43
N PHE A 44 -17.74 21.13 -5.02
CA PHE A 44 -17.99 20.01 -5.89
C PHE A 44 -19.37 19.43 -5.62
N ARG A 45 -20.21 19.41 -6.65
CA ARG A 45 -21.58 18.93 -6.56
C ARG A 45 -21.69 17.52 -7.17
N ILE A 46 -22.31 16.60 -6.43
CA ILE A 46 -22.66 15.30 -6.96
C ILE A 46 -24.16 15.20 -7.24
N ASN A 47 -24.55 14.17 -8.00
CA ASN A 47 -25.93 13.98 -8.39
C ASN A 47 -26.85 13.73 -7.18
N SER A 48 -27.91 14.51 -7.05
CA SER A 48 -28.88 14.45 -5.95
C SER A 48 -30.23 13.86 -6.33
N ARG A 49 -30.49 13.68 -7.62
CA ARG A 49 -31.74 13.12 -8.14
C ARG A 49 -31.51 12.41 -9.47
N HIS A 50 -32.38 11.43 -9.73
CA HIS A 50 -32.37 10.71 -11.00
C HIS A 50 -32.92 11.57 -12.14
N SER A 51 -32.25 11.46 -13.29
CA SER A 51 -32.75 11.90 -14.59
C SER A 51 -32.20 10.98 -15.68
N VAL A 52 -32.76 11.05 -16.87
CA VAL A 52 -32.30 10.23 -18.01
C VAL A 52 -30.84 10.50 -18.34
N ARG A 53 -30.39 11.77 -18.23
CA ARG A 53 -29.02 12.17 -18.52
C ARG A 53 -28.04 11.90 -17.36
N LYS A 54 -28.55 11.91 -16.13
CA LYS A 54 -27.78 11.66 -14.91
C LYS A 54 -28.51 10.64 -14.05
N PRO A 55 -28.37 9.35 -14.37
CA PRO A 55 -29.04 8.31 -13.61
C PRO A 55 -28.60 8.28 -12.15
N LEU A 56 -29.58 8.16 -11.25
CA LEU A 56 -29.35 7.98 -9.83
C LEU A 56 -30.28 6.90 -9.28
N MET A 57 -29.80 5.67 -9.36
CA MET A 57 -30.55 4.47 -9.04
C MET A 57 -29.73 3.58 -8.13
N TYR A 58 -30.42 2.82 -7.30
CA TYR A 58 -29.85 1.77 -6.48
C TYR A 58 -30.54 0.44 -6.77
N PHE A 59 -29.78 -0.59 -7.10
CA PHE A 59 -30.33 -1.93 -7.27
C PHE A 59 -30.57 -2.56 -5.90
N ASP A 60 -31.81 -2.79 -5.56
CA ASP A 60 -32.21 -3.45 -4.32
C ASP A 60 -32.27 -4.96 -4.54
N GLU A 61 -31.27 -5.67 -4.02
CA GLU A 61 -31.18 -7.12 -4.18
C GLU A 61 -32.34 -7.87 -3.50
N GLU A 62 -32.87 -7.33 -2.38
CA GLU A 62 -34.02 -7.95 -1.69
C GLU A 62 -35.29 -7.83 -2.50
N LYS A 63 -35.49 -6.70 -3.20
CA LYS A 63 -36.68 -6.45 -4.03
C LYS A 63 -36.51 -6.87 -5.48
N GLY A 64 -35.28 -7.03 -5.94
CA GLY A 64 -34.96 -7.49 -7.28
C GLY A 64 -35.12 -6.47 -8.41
N TYR A 65 -35.18 -5.17 -8.09
CA TYR A 65 -35.28 -4.10 -9.09
C TYR A 65 -34.52 -2.83 -8.68
N ASN A 66 -34.26 -1.96 -9.67
CA ASN A 66 -33.65 -0.65 -9.45
C ASN A 66 -34.64 0.32 -8.81
N ARG A 67 -34.20 0.99 -7.74
CA ARG A 67 -34.98 2.01 -7.05
C ARG A 67 -34.38 3.39 -7.30
N GLU A 68 -35.23 4.35 -7.59
CA GLU A 68 -34.85 5.71 -7.86
C GLU A 68 -34.51 6.46 -6.57
N LEU A 69 -33.35 7.14 -6.56
CA LEU A 69 -32.89 7.96 -5.45
C LEU A 69 -33.15 9.43 -5.70
N ARG A 70 -33.51 10.15 -4.64
CA ARG A 70 -33.70 11.60 -4.67
C ARG A 70 -33.47 12.18 -3.29
N TYR A 71 -32.59 13.17 -3.21
CA TYR A 71 -32.41 13.93 -1.98
C TYR A 71 -33.46 15.03 -1.87
N ALA A 72 -34.33 14.89 -0.89
CA ALA A 72 -35.34 15.90 -0.52
C ALA A 72 -35.14 16.25 0.96
N THR A 73 -34.98 17.55 1.24
CA THR A 73 -34.67 18.02 2.60
C THR A 73 -35.79 17.83 3.59
N ASN A 74 -37.04 17.68 3.11
CA ASN A 74 -38.25 17.48 3.92
C ASN A 74 -38.72 16.03 3.97
N MET A 75 -37.93 15.07 3.44
CA MET A 75 -38.28 13.67 3.45
C MET A 75 -37.33 12.84 4.31
N ARG A 76 -37.83 11.75 4.88
CA ARG A 76 -37.06 10.86 5.76
C ARG A 76 -36.35 9.72 5.01
N SER A 77 -36.79 9.43 3.79
CA SER A 77 -36.20 8.39 2.96
C SER A 77 -35.54 9.00 1.72
N PRO A 78 -34.41 8.45 1.25
CA PRO A 78 -33.79 8.85 0.00
C PRO A 78 -34.43 8.21 -1.24
N PHE A 79 -35.37 7.30 -1.08
CA PHE A 79 -36.06 6.63 -2.17
C PHE A 79 -37.33 7.33 -2.59
N VAL A 80 -37.48 7.56 -3.88
CA VAL A 80 -38.66 8.24 -4.44
C VAL A 80 -39.96 7.49 -4.13
N ASP A 81 -39.93 6.16 -4.19
CA ASP A 81 -41.11 5.31 -3.90
C ASP A 81 -41.59 5.37 -2.45
N GLU A 82 -40.78 5.87 -1.53
CA GLU A 82 -41.10 6.07 -0.14
C GLU A 82 -41.40 7.54 0.22
N GLN A 83 -41.25 8.46 -0.73
CA GLN A 83 -41.51 9.89 -0.53
C GLN A 83 -42.95 10.23 -0.92
N GLU A 84 -43.69 10.79 0.02
CA GLU A 84 -45.08 11.18 -0.18
C GLU A 84 -45.27 12.69 -0.01
N GLY A 85 -46.13 13.25 -0.86
CA GLY A 85 -46.46 14.67 -0.86
C GLY A 85 -45.43 15.56 -1.55
N PRO A 86 -45.54 16.88 -1.38
CA PRO A 86 -44.60 17.83 -1.97
C PRO A 86 -43.18 17.64 -1.45
N VAL A 87 -42.20 17.62 -2.36
CA VAL A 87 -40.81 17.46 -2.02
C VAL A 87 -40.03 18.76 -2.22
N THR A 88 -39.14 19.08 -1.27
CA THR A 88 -38.17 20.16 -1.38
C THR A 88 -36.81 19.54 -1.76
N LEU A 89 -36.40 19.75 -3.00
CA LEU A 89 -35.14 19.21 -3.52
C LEU A 89 -33.95 19.84 -2.81
N GLY A 90 -33.00 18.99 -2.38
CA GLY A 90 -31.72 19.39 -1.86
C GLY A 90 -30.58 19.17 -2.84
N HIS A 91 -29.47 19.83 -2.58
CA HIS A 91 -28.23 19.65 -3.31
C HIS A 91 -27.21 18.94 -2.41
N ILE A 92 -26.31 18.17 -3.04
CA ILE A 92 -25.22 17.49 -2.35
C ILE A 92 -23.93 18.16 -2.80
N VAL A 93 -23.36 19.00 -1.93
CA VAL A 93 -22.20 19.85 -2.26
C VAL A 93 -21.08 19.60 -1.27
N PHE A 94 -19.92 19.20 -1.78
CA PHE A 94 -18.68 19.14 -1.03
C PHE A 94 -17.99 20.51 -1.10
N GLU A 95 -17.53 21.00 0.05
CA GLU A 95 -16.78 22.26 0.15
C GLU A 95 -15.35 21.95 0.63
N ASP A 96 -14.34 22.39 -0.12
CA ASP A 96 -12.94 22.04 0.13
C ASP A 96 -12.71 20.52 0.28
N GLY A 97 -13.46 19.74 -0.47
CA GLY A 97 -13.35 18.28 -0.49
C GLY A 97 -14.07 17.55 0.65
N VAL A 98 -14.82 18.26 1.49
CA VAL A 98 -15.51 17.67 2.64
C VAL A 98 -17.01 18.03 2.65
N LEU A 99 -17.84 17.10 3.09
CA LEU A 99 -19.25 17.31 3.37
C LEU A 99 -19.58 16.75 4.75
N MET A 100 -20.05 17.62 5.63
CA MET A 100 -20.63 17.21 6.91
C MET A 100 -22.14 17.10 6.79
N VAL A 101 -22.69 15.95 7.17
CA VAL A 101 -24.14 15.71 7.24
C VAL A 101 -24.53 15.50 8.69
N PRO A 102 -25.35 16.38 9.25
CA PRO A 102 -25.73 16.29 10.66
C PRO A 102 -26.60 15.05 10.92
N LYS A 103 -26.59 14.58 12.15
CA LYS A 103 -27.38 13.44 12.62
C LYS A 103 -28.90 13.58 12.40
N SER A 104 -29.38 14.82 12.25
CA SER A 104 -30.77 15.12 11.94
C SER A 104 -31.19 14.78 10.52
N ASP A 105 -30.23 14.74 9.58
CA ASP A 105 -30.49 14.41 8.18
C ASP A 105 -30.13 12.96 7.87
N VAL A 106 -30.92 12.05 8.42
CA VAL A 106 -30.74 10.61 8.28
C VAL A 106 -30.93 10.16 6.82
N ALA A 107 -31.84 10.79 6.07
CA ALA A 107 -32.08 10.44 4.68
C ALA A 107 -30.82 10.64 3.83
N LEU A 108 -30.18 11.80 3.96
CA LEU A 108 -28.94 12.08 3.23
C LEU A 108 -27.79 11.19 3.70
N GLN A 109 -27.68 10.95 5.01
CA GLN A 109 -26.67 10.03 5.54
C GLN A 109 -26.83 8.62 4.98
N LYS A 110 -28.03 8.07 4.98
CA LYS A 110 -28.29 6.74 4.42
C LYS A 110 -28.00 6.69 2.91
N MET A 111 -28.40 7.73 2.18
CA MET A 111 -28.13 7.84 0.76
C MET A 111 -26.63 7.78 0.47
N LEU A 112 -25.85 8.61 1.15
CA LEU A 112 -24.41 8.70 0.92
C LEU A 112 -23.64 7.48 1.45
N SER A 113 -24.03 6.94 2.59
CA SER A 113 -23.32 5.80 3.21
C SER A 113 -23.71 4.45 2.61
N LEU A 114 -24.92 4.29 2.09
CA LEU A 114 -25.44 2.98 1.70
C LEU A 114 -25.79 2.83 0.21
N TYR A 115 -26.30 3.87 -0.43
CA TYR A 115 -27.02 3.72 -1.70
C TYR A 115 -26.45 4.48 -2.90
N HIS A 116 -25.81 5.63 -2.70
CA HIS A 116 -25.34 6.46 -3.81
C HIS A 116 -24.31 5.73 -4.67
N PRO A 117 -24.47 5.71 -6.02
CA PRO A 117 -23.55 5.00 -6.91
C PRO A 117 -22.09 5.49 -6.85
N ASN A 118 -21.87 6.75 -6.48
CA ASN A 118 -20.53 7.34 -6.37
C ASN A 118 -19.80 7.00 -5.06
N ARG A 119 -20.45 6.27 -4.17
CA ARG A 119 -19.88 5.79 -2.91
C ARG A 119 -18.63 4.95 -3.19
N ASN A 120 -17.53 5.26 -2.49
CA ASN A 120 -16.23 4.62 -2.65
C ASN A 120 -15.61 4.74 -4.07
N LYS A 121 -16.14 5.63 -4.90
CA LYS A 121 -15.62 5.98 -6.22
C LYS A 121 -15.21 7.44 -6.31
N LEU A 122 -16.14 8.37 -6.05
CA LEU A 122 -15.87 9.80 -6.00
C LEU A 122 -15.68 10.31 -4.58
N TYR A 123 -16.33 9.70 -3.62
CA TYR A 123 -16.23 10.06 -2.20
C TYR A 123 -16.27 8.82 -1.31
N SER A 124 -15.85 8.99 -0.08
CA SER A 124 -15.93 7.96 0.97
C SER A 124 -16.36 8.57 2.28
N GLU A 125 -17.04 7.79 3.12
CA GLU A 125 -17.34 8.18 4.50
C GLU A 125 -16.09 8.07 5.36
N ARG A 126 -15.85 9.06 6.22
CA ARG A 126 -14.78 9.02 7.21
C ARG A 126 -15.12 8.00 8.29
N ASP A 127 -14.22 7.03 8.46
CA ASP A 127 -14.27 6.02 9.52
C ASP A 127 -13.16 6.30 10.53
N GLU A 128 -13.49 6.89 11.68
CA GLU A 128 -12.52 7.25 12.71
C GLU A 128 -11.83 6.02 13.32
N VAL A 129 -12.55 4.91 13.43
CA VAL A 129 -11.97 3.66 13.94
C VAL A 129 -10.96 3.09 12.95
N GLN A 130 -11.30 3.08 11.66
CA GLN A 130 -10.39 2.60 10.62
C GLN A 130 -9.18 3.52 10.47
N GLU A 131 -9.36 4.84 10.57
CA GLU A 131 -8.25 5.80 10.59
C GLU A 131 -7.29 5.53 11.76
N ALA A 132 -7.82 5.27 12.95
CA ALA A 132 -7.00 4.95 14.11
C ALA A 132 -6.24 3.62 13.93
N VAL A 133 -6.85 2.61 13.31
CA VAL A 133 -6.18 1.35 12.96
C VAL A 133 -5.06 1.58 11.95
N ASP A 134 -5.33 2.36 10.89
CA ASP A 134 -4.33 2.68 9.86
C ASP A 134 -3.17 3.48 10.44
N ASP A 135 -3.44 4.47 11.30
CA ASP A 135 -2.43 5.26 11.99
C ASP A 135 -1.58 4.39 12.91
N LEU A 136 -2.19 3.46 13.65
CA LEU A 136 -1.48 2.52 14.51
C LEU A 136 -0.59 1.58 13.69
N ASP A 137 -1.09 1.03 12.59
CA ASP A 137 -0.33 0.17 11.69
C ASP A 137 0.90 0.89 11.15
N TYR A 138 0.76 2.17 10.77
CA TYR A 138 1.87 2.99 10.31
C TYR A 138 2.89 3.26 11.41
N LEU A 139 2.45 3.59 12.63
CA LEU A 139 3.33 3.79 13.78
C LEU A 139 4.09 2.51 14.15
N GLU A 140 3.44 1.36 14.11
CA GLU A 140 4.08 0.06 14.32
C GLU A 140 5.14 -0.23 13.25
N LEU A 141 4.86 0.12 11.99
CA LEU A 141 5.82 0.01 10.91
C LEU A 141 7.04 0.91 11.11
N GLU A 142 6.85 2.15 11.57
CA GLU A 142 7.95 3.06 11.93
C GLU A 142 8.83 2.48 13.04
N VAL A 143 8.21 1.92 14.08
CA VAL A 143 8.94 1.30 15.20
C VAL A 143 9.73 0.08 14.71
N GLU A 144 9.13 -0.78 13.90
CA GLU A 144 9.80 -1.93 13.31
C GLU A 144 11.02 -1.51 12.47
N ALA A 145 10.84 -0.51 11.60
CA ALA A 145 11.91 0.02 10.76
C ALA A 145 13.07 0.61 11.60
N MET A 146 12.73 1.41 12.61
CA MET A 146 13.74 2.00 13.50
C MET A 146 14.51 0.95 14.31
N ASN A 147 13.83 -0.06 14.83
CA ASN A 147 14.48 -1.16 15.54
C ASN A 147 15.41 -1.96 14.62
N ALA A 148 14.99 -2.24 13.40
CA ALA A 148 15.81 -2.91 12.40
C ALA A 148 17.07 -2.07 12.06
N ALA A 149 16.90 -0.77 11.87
CA ALA A 149 18.02 0.15 11.61
C ALA A 149 19.02 0.21 12.76
N MET A 150 18.55 0.19 14.00
CA MET A 150 19.41 0.22 15.19
C MET A 150 20.27 -1.03 15.34
N THR A 151 19.73 -2.19 14.99
CA THR A 151 20.37 -3.50 15.19
C THR A 151 21.10 -4.03 13.96
N MET A 152 20.93 -3.38 12.82
CA MET A 152 21.53 -3.78 11.55
C MET A 152 23.04 -3.59 11.56
N ASP A 153 23.78 -4.53 10.96
CA ASP A 153 25.22 -4.39 10.83
C ASP A 153 25.60 -3.33 9.77
N ILE A 154 26.84 -2.89 9.80
CA ILE A 154 27.33 -1.80 8.93
C ILE A 154 27.32 -2.21 7.45
N ASP A 155 27.56 -3.46 7.12
CA ASP A 155 27.58 -3.94 5.74
C ASP A 155 26.15 -3.90 5.14
N GLN A 156 25.15 -4.29 5.90
CA GLN A 156 23.74 -4.18 5.50
C GLN A 156 23.30 -2.71 5.40
N ALA A 157 23.71 -1.88 6.37
CA ALA A 157 23.43 -0.45 6.34
C ALA A 157 23.99 0.22 5.08
N GLU A 158 25.22 -0.10 4.72
CA GLU A 158 25.87 0.38 3.49
C GLU A 158 25.12 -0.08 2.25
N ALA A 159 24.68 -1.35 2.20
CA ALA A 159 23.93 -1.91 1.08
C ALA A 159 22.62 -1.16 0.83
N ILE A 160 21.86 -0.89 1.88
CA ILE A 160 20.58 -0.17 1.79
C ILE A 160 20.82 1.29 1.38
N LEU A 161 21.74 1.98 2.03
CA LEU A 161 22.02 3.39 1.75
C LEU A 161 22.62 3.61 0.35
N ARG A 162 23.33 2.63 -0.19
CA ARG A 162 23.88 2.72 -1.54
C ARG A 162 22.80 2.80 -2.61
N VAL A 163 21.63 2.19 -2.36
CA VAL A 163 20.47 2.30 -3.26
C VAL A 163 20.01 3.75 -3.35
N GLU A 164 19.97 4.46 -2.20
CA GLU A 164 19.47 5.84 -2.10
C GLU A 164 20.55 6.90 -2.38
N GLU A 165 21.76 6.69 -1.90
CA GLU A 165 22.83 7.69 -1.91
C GLU A 165 23.98 7.38 -2.89
N GLY A 166 23.98 6.21 -3.51
CA GLY A 166 24.97 5.81 -4.50
C GLY A 166 26.37 5.66 -3.94
N SER A 167 27.40 6.01 -4.74
CA SER A 167 28.82 5.82 -4.40
C SER A 167 29.34 6.68 -3.25
N ARG A 168 28.59 7.70 -2.84
CA ARG A 168 28.92 8.55 -1.69
C ARG A 168 29.05 7.74 -0.39
N VAL A 169 28.34 6.64 -0.29
CA VAL A 169 28.28 5.75 0.88
C VAL A 169 29.67 5.17 1.21
N SER A 170 30.51 4.90 0.22
CA SER A 170 31.86 4.34 0.44
C SER A 170 32.80 5.27 1.21
N LYS A 171 32.50 6.58 1.26
CA LYS A 171 33.27 7.59 1.99
C LYS A 171 32.72 7.92 3.37
N MET A 172 31.58 7.33 3.75
CA MET A 172 30.90 7.62 5.01
C MET A 172 31.50 6.78 6.15
N SER A 173 31.60 7.39 7.32
CA SER A 173 31.95 6.67 8.55
C SER A 173 30.81 5.77 9.02
N SER A 174 31.11 4.81 9.89
CA SER A 174 30.10 3.92 10.47
C SER A 174 28.99 4.69 11.19
N LYS A 175 29.32 5.78 11.86
CA LYS A 175 28.35 6.62 12.56
C LYS A 175 27.46 7.40 11.59
N GLU A 176 28.02 7.89 10.49
CA GLU A 176 27.26 8.57 9.44
C GLU A 176 26.31 7.60 8.74
N LEU A 177 26.78 6.38 8.42
CA LEU A 177 25.94 5.32 7.85
C LEU A 177 24.76 4.99 8.77
N LYS A 178 25.03 4.82 10.05
CA LYS A 178 23.98 4.52 11.03
C LYS A 178 22.98 5.65 11.18
N ARG A 179 23.45 6.89 11.24
CA ARG A 179 22.58 8.08 11.28
C ARG A 179 21.66 8.13 10.07
N ASP A 180 22.21 8.03 8.86
CA ASP A 180 21.46 8.14 7.62
C ASP A 180 20.49 6.96 7.45
N LEU A 181 20.89 5.76 7.89
CA LEU A 181 20.01 4.60 7.90
C LEU A 181 18.79 4.81 8.79
N MET A 182 19.01 5.34 10.00
CA MET A 182 17.91 5.63 10.93
C MET A 182 17.01 6.75 10.42
N LEU A 183 17.58 7.77 9.76
CA LEU A 183 16.81 8.83 9.14
C LEU A 183 15.93 8.28 7.99
N LEU A 184 16.45 7.37 7.18
CA LEU A 184 15.68 6.69 6.13
C LEU A 184 14.54 5.86 6.74
N ALA A 185 14.83 5.08 7.77
CA ALA A 185 13.83 4.25 8.45
C ALA A 185 12.69 5.09 9.06
N ARG A 186 13.00 6.29 9.57
CA ARG A 186 12.01 7.21 10.12
C ARG A 186 11.20 7.92 9.04
N SER A 187 11.86 8.40 7.98
CA SER A 187 11.21 9.19 6.93
C SER A 187 10.40 8.34 5.95
N ASN A 188 10.85 7.13 5.67
CA ASN A 188 10.19 6.20 4.75
C ASN A 188 10.32 4.76 5.23
N PRO A 189 9.56 4.36 6.25
CA PRO A 189 9.67 3.04 6.85
C PRO A 189 9.30 1.91 5.89
N GLU A 190 8.35 2.13 4.99
CA GLU A 190 7.95 1.12 3.98
C GLU A 190 9.11 0.79 3.04
N LEU A 191 9.74 1.80 2.47
CA LEU A 191 10.90 1.63 1.60
C LEU A 191 12.06 0.96 2.35
N PHE A 192 12.33 1.39 3.59
CA PHE A 192 13.38 0.81 4.42
C PHE A 192 13.18 -0.69 4.63
N ILE A 193 11.98 -1.12 5.01
CA ILE A 193 11.66 -2.54 5.23
C ILE A 193 11.75 -3.33 3.94
N GLU A 194 11.28 -2.78 2.83
CA GLU A 194 11.40 -3.39 1.50
C GLU A 194 12.88 -3.65 1.14
N LEU A 195 13.74 -2.64 1.29
CA LEU A 195 15.16 -2.75 1.00
C LEU A 195 15.89 -3.69 1.97
N ALA A 196 15.52 -3.68 3.25
CA ALA A 196 16.09 -4.57 4.26
C ALA A 196 15.79 -6.05 4.00
N ASN A 197 14.64 -6.35 3.39
CA ASN A 197 14.22 -7.70 3.05
C ASN A 197 14.59 -8.11 1.62
N ASP A 198 15.16 -7.20 0.82
CA ASP A 198 15.57 -7.50 -0.55
C ASP A 198 16.98 -8.09 -0.57
N GLU A 199 17.07 -9.38 -0.82
CA GLU A 199 18.33 -10.12 -0.96
C GLU A 199 19.24 -9.52 -2.05
N ASN A 200 18.68 -9.01 -3.14
CA ASN A 200 19.45 -8.43 -4.23
C ASN A 200 20.20 -7.16 -3.84
N VAL A 201 19.69 -6.40 -2.90
CA VAL A 201 20.36 -5.19 -2.37
C VAL A 201 21.72 -5.56 -1.77
N GLY A 202 21.77 -6.58 -0.92
CA GLY A 202 23.00 -7.08 -0.33
C GLY A 202 23.97 -7.65 -1.36
N LEU A 203 23.48 -8.42 -2.32
CA LEU A 203 24.30 -9.02 -3.38
C LEU A 203 24.89 -7.98 -4.34
N ARG A 204 24.11 -6.96 -4.70
CA ARG A 204 24.61 -5.83 -5.51
C ARG A 204 25.72 -5.07 -4.80
N ASN A 205 25.53 -4.78 -3.52
CA ASN A 205 26.54 -4.12 -2.70
C ASN A 205 27.83 -4.92 -2.61
N MET A 206 27.72 -6.23 -2.44
CA MET A 206 28.89 -7.14 -2.47
C MET A 206 29.66 -6.98 -3.78
N GLY A 207 28.98 -6.96 -4.90
CA GLY A 207 29.61 -6.76 -6.23
C GLY A 207 30.32 -5.41 -6.34
N ILE A 208 29.70 -4.34 -5.89
CA ILE A 208 30.26 -2.98 -5.92
C ILE A 208 31.51 -2.91 -5.03
N ARG A 209 31.44 -3.44 -3.82
CA ARG A 209 32.57 -3.49 -2.89
C ARG A 209 33.75 -4.31 -3.45
N ALA A 210 33.45 -5.41 -4.11
CA ALA A 210 34.45 -6.25 -4.74
C ALA A 210 35.20 -5.52 -5.87
N VAL A 211 34.50 -4.71 -6.65
CA VAL A 211 35.12 -3.85 -7.68
C VAL A 211 35.92 -2.72 -7.04
N GLU A 212 35.39 -2.05 -6.03
CA GLU A 212 36.09 -0.99 -5.30
C GLU A 212 37.39 -1.51 -4.63
N ALA A 213 37.37 -2.72 -4.11
CA ALA A 213 38.51 -3.39 -3.49
C ALA A 213 39.47 -4.02 -4.50
N ASN A 214 39.20 -3.90 -5.77
CA ASN A 214 40.00 -4.44 -6.85
C ASN A 214 40.16 -5.97 -6.84
N ILE A 215 39.14 -6.67 -6.30
CA ILE A 215 39.06 -8.13 -6.27
C ILE A 215 38.55 -8.65 -7.64
N ILE A 216 37.53 -7.99 -8.17
CA ILE A 216 36.99 -8.21 -9.51
C ILE A 216 37.04 -6.90 -10.29
N SER A 217 36.95 -6.98 -11.60
CA SER A 217 36.88 -5.82 -12.48
C SER A 217 35.72 -5.92 -13.45
N LEU A 218 35.09 -4.78 -13.71
CA LEU A 218 34.09 -4.62 -14.75
C LEU A 218 34.78 -4.09 -16.00
N SER A 219 34.54 -4.72 -17.16
CA SER A 219 35.10 -4.27 -18.42
C SER A 219 34.64 -2.85 -18.80
N GLN A 220 35.43 -2.13 -19.63
CA GLN A 220 35.10 -0.76 -20.03
C GLN A 220 33.78 -0.66 -20.78
N ASP A 221 33.39 -1.67 -21.54
CA ASP A 221 32.10 -1.77 -22.21
C ASP A 221 30.95 -2.20 -21.28
N GLN A 222 31.25 -2.48 -20.00
CA GLN A 222 30.32 -2.94 -18.98
C GLN A 222 29.62 -4.25 -19.33
N ARG A 223 30.27 -5.12 -20.09
CA ARG A 223 29.70 -6.36 -20.61
C ARG A 223 30.21 -7.63 -19.93
N SER A 224 31.24 -7.54 -19.10
CA SER A 224 31.78 -8.70 -18.41
C SER A 224 32.47 -8.34 -17.10
N PHE A 225 32.38 -9.27 -16.15
CA PHE A 225 33.17 -9.25 -14.92
C PHE A 225 34.31 -10.29 -15.01
N SER A 226 35.48 -9.95 -14.49
CA SER A 226 36.66 -10.80 -14.46
C SER A 226 37.37 -10.67 -13.11
N TRP A 227 38.13 -11.70 -12.72
CA TRP A 227 39.07 -11.56 -11.62
C TRP A 227 40.11 -10.48 -11.92
N ALA A 228 40.31 -9.54 -11.02
CA ALA A 228 41.28 -8.47 -11.20
C ALA A 228 42.72 -9.00 -11.21
N SER A 229 43.01 -10.07 -10.47
CA SER A 229 44.34 -10.63 -10.31
C SER A 229 44.91 -11.29 -11.57
N ASN A 230 44.05 -11.96 -12.36
CA ASN A 230 44.51 -12.75 -13.54
C ASN A 230 43.71 -12.47 -14.82
N GLY A 231 42.70 -11.61 -14.75
CA GLY A 231 41.85 -11.27 -15.90
C GLY A 231 40.90 -12.37 -16.36
N ARG A 232 40.81 -13.49 -15.61
CA ARG A 232 39.92 -14.60 -15.96
C ARG A 232 38.46 -14.17 -15.86
N LYS A 233 37.74 -14.33 -16.97
CA LYS A 233 36.30 -13.98 -17.03
C LYS A 233 35.46 -14.81 -16.08
N LEU A 234 34.56 -14.14 -15.33
CA LEU A 234 33.60 -14.75 -14.41
C LEU A 234 32.24 -14.91 -15.07
N MET A 235 31.69 -13.84 -15.63
CA MET A 235 30.39 -13.83 -16.28
C MET A 235 30.27 -12.74 -17.34
N ASN A 236 29.29 -12.90 -18.22
CA ASN A 236 28.88 -11.89 -19.18
C ASN A 236 27.60 -11.18 -18.67
N VAL A 237 27.55 -9.87 -18.86
CA VAL A 237 26.37 -9.07 -18.57
C VAL A 237 25.41 -9.15 -19.76
N PRO A 238 24.15 -9.59 -19.58
CA PRO A 238 23.16 -9.59 -20.65
C PRO A 238 22.91 -8.19 -21.22
N PHE A 239 22.47 -8.14 -22.48
CA PHE A 239 22.13 -6.89 -23.14
C PHE A 239 21.03 -6.14 -22.39
N ASP A 240 21.18 -4.81 -22.27
CA ASP A 240 20.26 -3.90 -21.56
C ASP A 240 20.07 -4.15 -20.05
N GLU A 241 20.88 -5.00 -19.43
CA GLU A 241 20.87 -5.16 -17.98
C GLU A 241 21.92 -4.28 -17.29
N ASN A 242 21.57 -3.81 -16.08
CA ASN A 242 22.54 -3.18 -15.19
C ASN A 242 23.59 -4.22 -14.77
N PRO A 243 24.90 -3.91 -14.90
CA PRO A 243 25.94 -4.89 -14.58
C PRO A 243 25.88 -5.47 -13.19
N TYR A 244 25.64 -4.66 -12.18
CA TYR A 244 25.58 -5.12 -10.78
C TYR A 244 24.31 -5.91 -10.47
N SER A 245 23.21 -5.60 -11.15
CA SER A 245 21.98 -6.41 -11.07
C SER A 245 22.18 -7.79 -11.70
N ALA A 246 22.85 -7.85 -12.83
CA ALA A 246 23.22 -9.11 -13.48
C ALA A 246 24.18 -9.92 -12.61
N LEU A 247 25.17 -9.28 -11.99
CA LEU A 247 26.11 -9.93 -11.07
C LEU A 247 25.39 -10.48 -9.84
N ALA A 248 24.46 -9.74 -9.27
CA ALA A 248 23.65 -10.19 -8.13
C ALA A 248 22.83 -11.44 -8.48
N ALA A 249 22.21 -11.48 -9.64
CA ALA A 249 21.49 -12.66 -10.14
C ALA A 249 22.44 -13.85 -10.35
N TRP A 250 23.62 -13.61 -10.92
CA TRP A 250 24.62 -14.64 -11.14
C TRP A 250 25.18 -15.24 -9.84
N PHE A 251 25.32 -14.45 -8.78
CA PHE A 251 25.73 -14.94 -7.45
C PHE A 251 24.79 -16.00 -6.87
N LYS A 252 23.55 -16.07 -7.34
CA LYS A 252 22.56 -17.08 -6.94
C LYS A 252 22.72 -18.41 -7.71
N THR A 253 23.49 -18.43 -8.77
CA THR A 253 23.79 -19.64 -9.54
C THR A 253 24.85 -20.48 -8.84
N ASP A 254 24.96 -21.77 -9.20
CA ASP A 254 25.96 -22.67 -8.63
C ASP A 254 27.39 -22.17 -8.80
N GLU A 255 27.74 -21.66 -9.98
CA GLU A 255 29.05 -21.06 -10.26
C GLU A 255 29.24 -19.75 -9.48
N GLY A 256 28.22 -18.92 -9.45
CA GLY A 256 28.26 -17.60 -8.79
C GLY A 256 28.36 -17.70 -7.27
N VAL A 257 27.75 -18.69 -6.65
CA VAL A 257 27.84 -18.91 -5.19
C VAL A 257 29.28 -19.15 -4.74
N GLU A 258 30.05 -19.92 -5.49
CA GLU A 258 31.46 -20.18 -5.16
C GLU A 258 32.32 -18.92 -5.27
N VAL A 259 32.07 -18.12 -6.29
CA VAL A 259 32.74 -16.81 -6.47
C VAL A 259 32.34 -15.85 -5.36
N TYR A 260 31.07 -15.80 -5.01
CA TYR A 260 30.56 -15.01 -3.88
C TYR A 260 31.28 -15.35 -2.57
N LYS A 261 31.42 -16.63 -2.26
CA LYS A 261 32.14 -17.10 -1.05
C LYS A 261 33.60 -16.66 -1.06
N THR A 262 34.25 -16.75 -2.20
CA THR A 262 35.66 -16.33 -2.36
C THR A 262 35.80 -14.82 -2.16
N ILE A 263 34.92 -14.01 -2.73
CA ILE A 263 34.90 -12.55 -2.56
C ILE A 263 34.64 -12.18 -1.11
N ASP A 264 33.67 -12.81 -0.47
CA ASP A 264 33.35 -12.56 0.94
C ASP A 264 34.53 -12.80 1.86
N LYS A 265 35.29 -13.86 1.65
CA LYS A 265 36.51 -14.14 2.39
C LYS A 265 37.58 -13.07 2.17
N LYS A 266 37.74 -12.56 0.95
CA LYS A 266 38.72 -11.53 0.63
C LYS A 266 38.34 -10.14 1.15
N LEU A 267 37.07 -9.87 1.35
CA LEU A 267 36.56 -8.61 1.90
C LEU A 267 36.64 -8.55 3.43
N LYS A 268 36.71 -9.68 4.11
CA LYS A 268 36.93 -9.80 5.57
C LYS A 268 38.41 -9.72 5.89
#